data_8a68eeec2c6a3b4c74e2770cf9d20399
#
_entry.id   8a68eeec2c6a3b4c74e2770cf9d20399
#
_cell.length_a   1.000
_cell.length_b   1.000
_cell.length_c   1.000
_cell.angle_alpha   90.00
_cell.angle_beta   90.00
_cell.angle_gamma   90.00
#
_symmetry.space_group_name_H-M   'P 1'
#
loop_
_entity.id
_entity.type
_entity.pdbx_description
1 polymer ?
#
loop_
_entity_poly.entity_id
_entity_poly.type
_entity_poly.pdbx_seq_one_letter_code
_entity_poly.pdbx_strand_id
1 'polypeptide(L)'
;VKKRIPSGQLYLAQTYNDLYRFQDAVDCYEEYIADLSKRKKPTEEAEQLLEKAKGNLRMLKGVEDVCVIDSFVIDKANFLKAYKISEESGKLFTYNDYFKTKGYHPGTVYETEIGNRIYYSEQGEESLNILSKTKMLDEWSQGKPLPGSINASGNANYPYVLSDGVTIYYASDGDGSMGGYDIFVTRYNTNTDTYLVPENVGMPFNSPYNDYMYVIDEYNNLGWFASDRYQPEDKVCIYVFVPNDSKRTYNYEA
;
A
#
# COMPACT_ATOMS: atom_id res chain seq x y z
N VAL A 1 13.37 11.72 -40.49
CA VAL A 1 13.57 11.92 -39.03
C VAL A 1 12.19 12.15 -38.45
N LYS A 2 11.61 11.16 -37.76
CA LYS A 2 10.35 11.34 -36.99
C LYS A 2 10.63 12.36 -35.88
N LYS A 3 9.96 13.51 -35.90
CA LYS A 3 9.99 14.47 -34.77
C LYS A 3 9.44 13.76 -33.54
N ARG A 4 10.32 13.44 -32.58
CA ARG A 4 9.90 12.95 -31.27
C ARG A 4 9.24 14.11 -30.52
N ILE A 5 8.02 13.89 -30.02
CA ILE A 5 7.27 14.85 -29.20
C ILE A 5 7.65 14.55 -27.75
N PRO A 6 8.22 15.50 -26.97
CA PRO A 6 8.68 15.23 -25.61
C PRO A 6 7.60 14.64 -24.70
N SER A 7 6.38 15.15 -24.76
CA SER A 7 5.24 14.59 -24.05
C SER A 7 4.95 13.13 -24.41
N GLY A 8 5.23 12.72 -25.66
CA GLY A 8 5.08 11.33 -26.08
C GLY A 8 6.08 10.39 -25.40
N GLN A 9 7.31 10.85 -25.10
CA GLN A 9 8.29 10.05 -24.35
C GLN A 9 7.88 9.86 -22.88
N LEU A 10 7.34 10.92 -22.25
CA LEU A 10 6.82 10.84 -20.91
C LEU A 10 5.70 9.80 -20.79
N TYR A 11 4.68 9.89 -21.67
CA TYR A 11 3.58 8.92 -21.68
C TYR A 11 4.04 7.49 -21.99
N LEU A 12 5.02 7.34 -22.87
CA LEU A 12 5.59 6.03 -23.17
C LEU A 12 6.30 5.43 -21.95
N ALA A 13 7.08 6.24 -21.23
CA ALA A 13 7.75 5.80 -20.00
C ALA A 13 6.73 5.39 -18.93
N GLN A 14 5.67 6.20 -18.73
CA GLN A 14 4.58 5.85 -17.80
C GLN A 14 3.90 4.54 -18.22
N THR A 15 3.57 4.38 -19.51
CA THR A 15 2.98 3.14 -20.03
C THR A 15 3.87 1.92 -19.79
N TYR A 16 5.18 2.05 -19.99
CA TYR A 16 6.11 0.96 -19.71
C TYR A 16 6.15 0.62 -18.21
N ASN A 17 6.11 1.63 -17.33
CA ASN A 17 6.02 1.41 -15.90
C ASN A 17 4.75 0.63 -15.52
N ASP A 18 3.58 1.02 -16.05
CA ASP A 18 2.30 0.37 -15.79
C ASP A 18 2.25 -1.07 -16.33
N LEU A 19 3.03 -1.38 -17.36
CA LEU A 19 3.20 -2.71 -17.94
C LEU A 19 4.32 -3.53 -17.31
N TYR A 20 4.90 -3.08 -16.19
CA TYR A 20 6.03 -3.71 -15.48
C TYR A 20 7.32 -3.82 -16.35
N ARG A 21 7.40 -3.05 -17.41
CA ARG A 21 8.59 -2.92 -18.26
C ARG A 21 9.51 -1.83 -17.70
N PHE A 22 9.94 -2.00 -16.47
CA PHE A 22 10.63 -0.94 -15.72
C PHE A 22 11.97 -0.53 -16.32
N GLN A 23 12.72 -1.45 -16.97
CA GLN A 23 13.95 -1.06 -17.66
C GLN A 23 13.65 -0.14 -18.86
N ASP A 24 12.64 -0.47 -19.66
CA ASP A 24 12.23 0.38 -20.78
C ASP A 24 11.70 1.75 -20.28
N ALA A 25 11.02 1.76 -19.13
CA ALA A 25 10.58 3.01 -18.50
C ALA A 25 11.79 3.88 -18.07
N VAL A 26 12.79 3.29 -17.42
CA VAL A 26 14.04 3.97 -17.03
C VAL A 26 14.70 4.59 -18.25
N ASP A 27 14.92 3.80 -19.30
CA ASP A 27 15.57 4.27 -20.54
C ASP A 27 14.82 5.44 -21.18
N CYS A 28 13.48 5.37 -21.22
CA CYS A 28 12.63 6.44 -21.75
C CYS A 28 12.66 7.71 -20.87
N TYR A 29 12.69 7.59 -19.53
CA TYR A 29 12.82 8.75 -18.64
C TYR A 29 14.17 9.41 -18.79
N GLU A 30 15.27 8.65 -18.89
CA GLU A 30 16.61 9.20 -19.12
C GLU A 30 16.69 9.97 -20.45
N GLU A 31 16.13 9.42 -21.55
CA GLU A 31 16.05 10.14 -22.82
C GLU A 31 15.21 11.43 -22.71
N TYR A 32 14.09 11.37 -21.96
CA TYR A 32 13.21 12.53 -21.76
C TYR A 32 13.89 13.64 -20.99
N ILE A 33 14.60 13.32 -19.90
CA ILE A 33 15.37 14.26 -19.08
C ILE A 33 16.47 14.91 -19.93
N ALA A 34 17.20 14.12 -20.74
CA ALA A 34 18.22 14.64 -21.63
C ALA A 34 17.66 15.64 -22.67
N ASP A 35 16.44 15.41 -23.19
CA ASP A 35 15.78 16.34 -24.11
C ASP A 35 15.30 17.63 -23.41
N LEU A 36 14.74 17.51 -22.19
CA LEU A 36 14.37 18.67 -21.36
C LEU A 36 15.59 19.56 -21.08
N SER A 37 16.71 18.96 -20.65
CA SER A 37 17.96 19.65 -20.34
C SER A 37 18.51 20.40 -21.57
N LYS A 38 18.52 19.78 -22.76
CA LYS A 38 18.90 20.43 -24.03
C LYS A 38 18.03 21.65 -24.34
N ARG A 39 16.78 21.65 -23.93
CA ARG A 39 15.81 22.74 -24.11
C ARG A 39 15.80 23.74 -22.96
N LYS A 40 16.66 23.57 -21.96
CA LYS A 40 16.72 24.38 -20.73
C LYS A 40 15.37 24.43 -20.00
N LYS A 41 14.65 23.30 -19.93
CA LYS A 41 13.41 23.12 -19.16
C LYS A 41 13.71 22.47 -17.84
N PRO A 42 12.84 22.67 -16.82
CA PRO A 42 12.95 21.97 -15.53
C PRO A 42 12.93 20.45 -15.72
N THR A 43 13.72 19.73 -14.92
CA THR A 43 13.88 18.26 -14.97
C THR A 43 13.45 17.55 -13.69
N GLU A 44 13.19 18.29 -12.62
CA GLU A 44 12.99 17.78 -11.27
C GLU A 44 11.85 16.73 -11.19
N GLU A 45 10.71 17.02 -11.82
CA GLU A 45 9.57 16.09 -11.86
C GLU A 45 9.93 14.80 -12.62
N ALA A 46 10.62 14.93 -13.75
CA ALA A 46 11.05 13.78 -14.55
C ALA A 46 12.10 12.93 -13.81
N GLU A 47 12.99 13.57 -13.05
CA GLU A 47 13.99 12.91 -12.20
C GLU A 47 13.33 12.12 -11.07
N GLN A 48 12.27 12.65 -10.44
CA GLN A 48 11.49 11.92 -9.44
C GLN A 48 10.84 10.67 -10.04
N LEU A 49 10.24 10.78 -11.23
CA LEU A 49 9.66 9.64 -11.95
C LEU A 49 10.71 8.60 -12.34
N LEU A 50 11.90 9.04 -12.74
CA LEU A 50 13.03 8.16 -13.03
C LEU A 50 13.49 7.38 -11.79
N GLU A 51 13.64 8.05 -10.64
CA GLU A 51 14.03 7.38 -9.40
C GLU A 51 12.95 6.38 -8.93
N LYS A 52 11.67 6.72 -9.10
CA LYS A 52 10.56 5.79 -8.86
C LYS A 52 10.65 4.56 -9.77
N ALA A 53 10.86 4.72 -11.08
CA ALA A 53 11.02 3.62 -12.02
C ALA A 53 12.25 2.74 -11.70
N LYS A 54 13.37 3.33 -11.28
CA LYS A 54 14.54 2.58 -10.79
C LYS A 54 14.25 1.81 -9.51
N GLY A 55 13.43 2.38 -8.61
CA GLY A 55 12.92 1.70 -7.42
C GLY A 55 12.11 0.46 -7.80
N ASN A 56 11.16 0.61 -8.71
CA ASN A 56 10.32 -0.46 -9.21
C ASN A 56 11.15 -1.59 -9.87
N LEU A 57 12.17 -1.20 -10.65
CA LEU A 57 13.10 -2.17 -11.25
C LEU A 57 13.88 -2.98 -10.20
N ARG A 58 14.27 -2.35 -9.09
CA ARG A 58 14.91 -3.07 -7.96
C ARG A 58 13.94 -4.04 -7.29
N MET A 59 12.68 -3.62 -7.08
CA MET A 59 11.65 -4.47 -6.48
C MET A 59 11.32 -5.69 -7.35
N LEU A 60 11.35 -5.54 -8.68
CA LEU A 60 11.14 -6.66 -9.60
C LEU A 60 12.14 -7.80 -9.40
N LYS A 61 13.37 -7.49 -8.97
CA LYS A 61 14.41 -8.50 -8.68
C LYS A 61 14.17 -9.27 -7.38
N GLY A 62 13.28 -8.77 -6.53
CA GLY A 62 12.97 -9.35 -5.23
C GLY A 62 11.51 -9.83 -5.10
N VAL A 63 10.89 -10.23 -6.21
CA VAL A 63 9.51 -10.76 -6.21
C VAL A 63 9.40 -11.97 -5.29
N GLU A 64 8.43 -11.93 -4.38
CA GLU A 64 8.15 -13.06 -3.51
C GLU A 64 7.36 -14.13 -4.25
N ASP A 65 7.75 -15.39 -4.07
CA ASP A 65 7.01 -16.56 -4.58
C ASP A 65 5.83 -16.83 -3.66
N VAL A 66 4.62 -16.49 -4.09
CA VAL A 66 3.40 -16.54 -3.29
C VAL A 66 2.39 -17.49 -3.91
N CYS A 67 1.85 -18.40 -3.11
CA CYS A 67 0.78 -19.29 -3.53
C CYS A 67 -0.58 -18.60 -3.41
N VAL A 68 -1.07 -18.00 -4.50
CA VAL A 68 -2.44 -17.46 -4.58
C VAL A 68 -3.40 -18.63 -4.78
N ILE A 69 -4.36 -18.79 -3.87
CA ILE A 69 -5.34 -19.88 -3.88
C ILE A 69 -6.71 -19.45 -4.41
N ASP A 70 -7.02 -18.18 -4.36
CA ASP A 70 -8.28 -17.61 -4.88
C ASP A 70 -8.11 -16.14 -5.25
N SER A 71 -8.93 -15.66 -6.18
CA SER A 71 -9.05 -14.25 -6.51
C SER A 71 -10.43 -13.94 -7.07
N PHE A 72 -10.99 -12.81 -6.69
CA PHE A 72 -12.31 -12.39 -7.17
C PHE A 72 -12.44 -10.88 -7.25
N VAL A 73 -13.20 -10.40 -8.23
CA VAL A 73 -13.44 -8.99 -8.47
C VAL A 73 -14.74 -8.56 -7.82
N ILE A 74 -14.71 -7.43 -7.12
CA ILE A 74 -15.84 -6.87 -6.38
C ILE A 74 -15.91 -5.35 -6.54
N ASP A 75 -17.07 -4.77 -6.23
CA ASP A 75 -17.22 -3.32 -6.17
C ASP A 75 -16.32 -2.72 -5.09
N LYS A 76 -15.53 -1.72 -5.46
CA LYS A 76 -14.58 -1.03 -4.59
C LYS A 76 -15.26 -0.46 -3.33
N ALA A 77 -16.52 -0.01 -3.45
CA ALA A 77 -17.29 0.52 -2.32
C ALA A 77 -17.63 -0.52 -1.24
N ASN A 78 -17.56 -1.82 -1.56
CA ASN A 78 -17.97 -2.91 -0.66
C ASN A 78 -16.85 -3.92 -0.35
N PHE A 79 -15.64 -3.67 -0.80
CA PHE A 79 -14.58 -4.68 -0.79
C PHE A 79 -14.22 -5.20 0.61
N LEU A 80 -14.29 -4.38 1.66
CA LEU A 80 -14.01 -4.82 3.03
C LEU A 80 -14.98 -5.92 3.51
N LYS A 81 -16.22 -5.93 3.03
CA LYS A 81 -17.22 -6.95 3.37
C LYS A 81 -16.90 -8.34 2.80
N ALA A 82 -15.98 -8.40 1.85
CA ALA A 82 -15.54 -9.63 1.23
C ALA A 82 -14.43 -10.35 2.01
N TYR A 83 -13.76 -9.66 2.92
CA TYR A 83 -12.76 -10.25 3.81
C TYR A 83 -13.45 -11.15 4.83
N LYS A 84 -13.25 -12.45 4.68
CA LYS A 84 -13.79 -13.49 5.58
C LYS A 84 -12.69 -13.99 6.49
N ILE A 85 -12.17 -13.10 7.31
CA ILE A 85 -11.15 -13.41 8.30
C ILE A 85 -11.79 -13.99 9.57
N SER A 86 -11.05 -14.79 10.34
CA SER A 86 -11.49 -15.30 11.64
C SER A 86 -11.68 -14.16 12.65
N GLU A 87 -12.53 -14.40 13.65
CA GLU A 87 -12.72 -13.42 14.76
C GLU A 87 -11.42 -13.24 15.57
N GLU A 88 -10.56 -14.25 15.60
CA GLU A 88 -9.23 -14.23 16.22
C GLU A 88 -8.24 -13.30 15.49
N SER A 89 -8.53 -12.94 14.26
CA SER A 89 -7.74 -11.96 13.48
C SER A 89 -8.30 -10.53 13.56
N GLY A 90 -9.32 -10.30 14.39
CA GLY A 90 -9.96 -9.00 14.59
C GLY A 90 -11.03 -8.70 13.54
N LYS A 91 -11.40 -7.41 13.41
CA LYS A 91 -12.53 -6.98 12.56
C LYS A 91 -12.17 -5.75 11.75
N LEU A 92 -12.66 -5.72 10.50
CA LEU A 92 -12.45 -4.64 9.54
C LEU A 92 -13.76 -3.87 9.32
N PHE A 93 -13.66 -2.55 9.30
CA PHE A 93 -14.81 -1.66 9.06
C PHE A 93 -14.42 -0.50 8.15
N THR A 94 -15.39 0.08 7.47
CA THR A 94 -15.26 1.45 6.99
C THR A 94 -15.32 2.40 8.17
N TYR A 95 -14.71 3.58 8.04
CA TYR A 95 -14.81 4.62 9.08
C TYR A 95 -16.26 4.92 9.47
N ASN A 96 -17.12 5.07 8.45
CA ASN A 96 -18.53 5.40 8.65
C ASN A 96 -19.33 4.28 9.35
N ASP A 97 -19.02 3.01 9.01
CA ASP A 97 -19.70 1.87 9.66
C ASP A 97 -19.32 1.75 11.14
N TYR A 98 -18.06 2.05 11.48
CA TYR A 98 -17.60 1.98 12.87
C TYR A 98 -18.09 3.15 13.71
N PHE A 99 -17.84 4.39 13.27
CA PHE A 99 -18.16 5.61 14.04
C PHE A 99 -19.59 6.11 13.82
N LYS A 100 -20.38 5.43 12.99
CA LYS A 100 -21.78 5.82 12.68
C LYS A 100 -21.91 7.25 12.13
N THR A 101 -20.93 7.67 11.36
CA THR A 101 -20.91 9.00 10.73
C THR A 101 -21.66 9.02 9.40
N LYS A 102 -22.07 10.21 8.95
CA LYS A 102 -22.72 10.43 7.65
C LYS A 102 -21.75 11.08 6.67
N GLY A 103 -21.98 10.86 5.39
CA GLY A 103 -21.15 11.39 4.32
C GLY A 103 -20.03 10.40 3.94
N TYR A 104 -19.23 10.80 2.96
CA TYR A 104 -18.10 9.98 2.52
C TYR A 104 -16.88 10.22 3.41
N HIS A 105 -16.27 9.15 3.90
CA HIS A 105 -14.98 9.16 4.58
C HIS A 105 -14.11 8.02 4.01
N PRO A 106 -12.90 8.31 3.52
CA PRO A 106 -12.06 7.31 2.86
C PRO A 106 -11.35 6.36 3.83
N GLY A 107 -11.34 6.68 5.13
CA GLY A 107 -10.65 5.92 6.15
C GLY A 107 -11.27 4.56 6.45
N THR A 108 -10.45 3.66 6.96
CA THR A 108 -10.83 2.34 7.44
C THR A 108 -10.51 2.19 8.92
N VAL A 109 -11.11 1.20 9.56
CA VAL A 109 -10.91 0.87 10.97
C VAL A 109 -10.61 -0.61 11.10
N TYR A 110 -9.55 -0.94 11.82
CA TYR A 110 -9.26 -2.28 12.31
C TYR A 110 -9.46 -2.32 13.82
N GLU A 111 -10.25 -3.26 14.29
CA GLU A 111 -10.45 -3.56 15.70
C GLU A 111 -9.76 -4.88 16.02
N THR A 112 -8.93 -4.89 17.08
CA THR A 112 -8.22 -6.10 17.54
C THR A 112 -9.21 -7.18 18.00
N GLU A 113 -8.77 -8.43 18.01
CA GLU A 113 -9.60 -9.59 18.40
C GLU A 113 -10.26 -9.41 19.79
N ILE A 114 -9.54 -8.86 20.75
CA ILE A 114 -10.04 -8.60 22.11
C ILE A 114 -11.03 -7.42 22.14
N GLY A 115 -11.05 -6.58 21.09
CA GLY A 115 -11.90 -5.39 21.03
C GLY A 115 -11.51 -4.27 21.99
N ASN A 116 -10.26 -4.28 22.46
CA ASN A 116 -9.73 -3.29 23.40
C ASN A 116 -8.88 -2.21 22.74
N ARG A 117 -8.58 -2.33 21.45
CA ARG A 117 -7.82 -1.37 20.67
C ARG A 117 -8.34 -1.27 19.25
N ILE A 118 -8.36 -0.06 18.73
CA ILE A 118 -8.63 0.19 17.31
C ILE A 118 -7.49 0.98 16.69
N TYR A 119 -7.26 0.71 15.42
CA TYR A 119 -6.42 1.50 14.53
C TYR A 119 -7.30 1.98 13.39
N TYR A 120 -7.22 3.26 13.08
CA TYR A 120 -8.13 3.86 12.10
C TYR A 120 -7.48 5.03 11.39
N SER A 121 -7.95 5.32 10.20
CA SER A 121 -7.43 6.43 9.41
C SER A 121 -8.40 7.60 9.45
N GLU A 122 -7.90 8.77 9.79
CA GLU A 122 -8.66 10.01 9.90
C GLU A 122 -8.01 11.11 9.06
N GLN A 123 -8.82 11.99 8.51
CA GLN A 123 -8.34 13.12 7.72
C GLN A 123 -7.63 14.12 8.62
N GLY A 124 -6.34 14.31 8.37
CA GLY A 124 -5.54 15.39 8.94
C GLY A 124 -5.65 16.67 8.09
N GLU A 125 -4.73 17.61 8.33
CA GLU A 125 -4.71 18.88 7.58
C GLU A 125 -4.38 18.67 6.09
N GLU A 126 -3.41 17.81 5.78
CA GLU A 126 -2.93 17.58 4.41
C GLU A 126 -3.21 16.16 3.88
N SER A 127 -3.25 15.17 4.76
CA SER A 127 -3.33 13.76 4.40
C SER A 127 -4.15 12.94 5.39
N LEU A 128 -4.49 11.71 5.01
CA LEU A 128 -4.99 10.70 5.93
C LEU A 128 -3.86 10.23 6.84
N ASN A 129 -4.13 10.18 8.14
CA ASN A 129 -3.19 9.70 9.14
C ASN A 129 -3.78 8.51 9.89
N ILE A 130 -2.95 7.53 10.24
CA ILE A 130 -3.35 6.42 11.10
C ILE A 130 -3.22 6.81 12.56
N LEU A 131 -4.32 6.64 13.28
CA LEU A 131 -4.43 6.87 14.72
C LEU A 131 -4.79 5.56 15.43
N SER A 132 -4.58 5.52 16.73
CA SER A 132 -5.08 4.43 17.58
C SER A 132 -5.87 4.96 18.78
N LYS A 133 -6.85 4.16 19.23
CA LYS A 133 -7.55 4.34 20.49
C LYS A 133 -7.47 3.05 21.28
N THR A 134 -7.37 3.17 22.59
CA THR A 134 -7.40 2.05 23.53
C THR A 134 -8.65 2.19 24.38
N LYS A 135 -9.33 1.07 24.62
CA LYS A 135 -10.49 1.02 25.51
C LYS A 135 -10.02 0.96 26.96
N MET A 136 -10.48 1.91 27.75
CA MET A 136 -10.16 2.02 29.18
C MET A 136 -11.47 1.83 29.95
N LEU A 137 -11.67 0.63 30.52
CA LEU A 137 -12.96 0.22 31.12
C LEU A 137 -14.07 0.26 30.03
N ASP A 138 -15.00 1.19 30.12
CA ASP A 138 -16.14 1.31 29.20
C ASP A 138 -15.99 2.44 28.16
N GLU A 139 -14.90 3.21 28.22
CA GLU A 139 -14.70 4.37 27.34
C GLU A 139 -13.44 4.21 26.45
N TRP A 140 -13.50 4.75 25.24
CA TRP A 140 -12.36 4.86 24.36
C TRP A 140 -11.50 6.07 24.72
N SER A 141 -10.18 5.90 24.74
CA SER A 141 -9.23 7.02 24.83
C SER A 141 -9.40 8.00 23.68
N GLN A 142 -8.82 9.19 23.80
CA GLN A 142 -8.64 10.06 22.64
C GLN A 142 -7.78 9.37 21.58
N GLY A 143 -8.07 9.63 20.31
CA GLY A 143 -7.26 9.17 19.19
C GLY A 143 -5.87 9.78 19.24
N LYS A 144 -4.84 8.95 19.13
CA LYS A 144 -3.45 9.39 19.06
C LYS A 144 -2.86 8.97 17.72
N PRO A 145 -2.24 9.87 16.94
CA PRO A 145 -1.48 9.50 15.77
C PRO A 145 -0.41 8.45 16.13
N LEU A 146 -0.21 7.48 15.25
CA LEU A 146 0.87 6.52 15.44
C LEU A 146 2.22 7.23 15.36
N PRO A 147 3.13 6.97 16.32
CA PRO A 147 4.42 7.62 16.36
C PRO A 147 5.36 7.09 15.27
N GLY A 148 6.34 7.92 14.90
CA GLY A 148 7.35 7.57 13.91
C GLY A 148 6.95 7.94 12.48
N SER A 149 7.41 7.14 11.53
CA SER A 149 7.35 7.47 10.10
C SER A 149 6.12 6.94 9.37
N ILE A 150 5.15 6.33 10.07
CA ILE A 150 3.92 5.80 9.42
C ILE A 150 3.13 6.93 8.73
N ASN A 151 3.02 8.08 9.40
CA ASN A 151 2.30 9.26 8.92
C ASN A 151 3.23 10.34 8.34
N ALA A 152 4.44 9.98 7.90
CA ALA A 152 5.47 10.96 7.53
C ALA A 152 5.28 11.55 6.14
N SER A 153 4.68 10.82 5.21
CA SER A 153 4.46 11.30 3.84
C SER A 153 3.22 10.64 3.22
N GLY A 154 2.49 11.42 2.42
CA GLY A 154 1.28 10.96 1.74
C GLY A 154 0.15 10.55 2.68
N ASN A 155 -0.82 9.84 2.13
CA ASN A 155 -1.92 9.26 2.88
C ASN A 155 -1.49 7.91 3.48
N ALA A 156 -1.86 7.67 4.74
CA ALA A 156 -1.74 6.36 5.38
C ALA A 156 -3.14 5.82 5.73
N ASN A 157 -3.47 4.62 5.25
CA ASN A 157 -4.79 4.01 5.40
C ASN A 157 -4.69 2.48 5.51
N TYR A 158 -5.81 1.81 5.71
CA TYR A 158 -5.93 0.35 5.74
C TYR A 158 -5.02 -0.32 6.79
N PRO A 159 -5.01 0.15 8.05
CA PRO A 159 -4.19 -0.45 9.10
C PRO A 159 -4.67 -1.86 9.43
N TYR A 160 -3.72 -2.77 9.66
CA TYR A 160 -3.94 -4.10 10.19
C TYR A 160 -2.76 -4.49 11.10
N VAL A 161 -3.03 -5.02 12.28
CA VAL A 161 -2.00 -5.43 13.24
C VAL A 161 -2.06 -6.93 13.45
N LEU A 162 -0.90 -7.59 13.40
CA LEU A 162 -0.79 -9.02 13.69
C LEU A 162 -1.12 -9.35 15.15
N SER A 163 -1.37 -10.62 15.44
CA SER A 163 -1.62 -11.12 16.81
C SER A 163 -0.47 -10.86 17.78
N ASP A 164 0.76 -10.61 17.26
CA ASP A 164 1.92 -10.21 18.08
C ASP A 164 1.75 -8.82 18.73
N GLY A 165 0.75 -8.05 18.28
CA GLY A 165 0.42 -6.72 18.79
C GLY A 165 1.43 -5.61 18.46
N VAL A 166 2.50 -5.92 17.72
CA VAL A 166 3.59 -5.00 17.40
C VAL A 166 3.84 -4.81 15.91
N THR A 167 3.53 -5.80 15.09
CA THR A 167 3.68 -5.73 13.63
C THR A 167 2.43 -5.13 13.01
N ILE A 168 2.58 -4.02 12.30
CA ILE A 168 1.48 -3.36 11.60
C ILE A 168 1.74 -3.35 10.09
N TYR A 169 0.71 -3.73 9.33
CA TYR A 169 0.60 -3.50 7.90
C TYR A 169 -0.34 -2.32 7.65
N TYR A 170 -0.03 -1.52 6.67
CA TYR A 170 -0.89 -0.41 6.24
C TYR A 170 -0.61 -0.08 4.79
N ALA A 171 -1.44 0.74 4.15
CA ALA A 171 -1.17 1.22 2.81
C ALA A 171 -0.88 2.71 2.82
N SER A 172 0.07 3.14 1.98
CA SER A 172 0.43 4.55 1.80
C SER A 172 0.75 4.86 0.34
N ASP A 173 0.41 6.07 -0.10
CA ASP A 173 0.80 6.64 -1.39
C ASP A 173 2.01 7.58 -1.27
N GLY A 174 2.64 7.59 -0.10
CA GLY A 174 3.82 8.42 0.20
C GLY A 174 5.13 7.87 -0.35
N ASP A 175 6.23 8.32 0.26
CA ASP A 175 7.58 7.98 -0.17
C ASP A 175 7.82 6.47 -0.16
N GLY A 176 8.43 5.97 -1.22
CA GLY A 176 8.74 4.55 -1.40
C GLY A 176 7.61 3.71 -2.01
N SER A 177 6.45 4.31 -2.36
CA SER A 177 5.42 3.62 -3.11
C SER A 177 5.80 3.42 -4.58
N MET A 178 5.42 2.27 -5.15
CA MET A 178 5.59 1.92 -6.56
C MET A 178 4.57 2.62 -7.46
N GLY A 179 3.34 2.66 -7.00
CA GLY A 179 2.18 3.18 -7.73
C GLY A 179 1.46 4.30 -6.99
N GLY A 180 0.19 4.07 -6.70
CA GLY A 180 -0.61 4.84 -5.77
C GLY A 180 -0.40 4.33 -4.34
N TYR A 181 -1.45 3.79 -3.72
CA TYR A 181 -1.29 3.10 -2.45
C TYR A 181 -0.48 1.82 -2.62
N ASP A 182 0.55 1.69 -1.80
CA ASP A 182 1.35 0.47 -1.63
C ASP A 182 1.23 -0.03 -0.18
N ILE A 183 1.36 -1.33 0.00
CA ILE A 183 1.37 -1.98 1.31
C ILE A 183 2.76 -1.86 1.91
N PHE A 184 2.81 -1.37 3.15
CA PHE A 184 4.00 -1.27 3.97
C PHE A 184 3.85 -2.09 5.24
N VAL A 185 4.98 -2.50 5.80
CA VAL A 185 5.05 -3.19 7.10
C VAL A 185 6.06 -2.49 7.99
N THR A 186 5.74 -2.39 9.28
CA THR A 186 6.69 -1.94 10.30
C THR A 186 6.39 -2.60 11.65
N ARG A 187 7.28 -2.43 12.60
CA ARG A 187 7.15 -3.00 13.95
C ARG A 187 7.30 -1.91 15.00
N TYR A 188 6.46 -1.99 16.00
CA TYR A 188 6.56 -1.13 17.18
C TYR A 188 7.74 -1.54 18.05
N ASN A 189 8.60 -0.57 18.39
CA ASN A 189 9.72 -0.77 19.29
C ASN A 189 9.37 -0.20 20.67
N THR A 190 9.11 -1.08 21.62
CA THR A 190 8.74 -0.73 23.01
C THR A 190 9.83 0.04 23.76
N ASN A 191 11.10 -0.07 23.34
CA ASN A 191 12.20 0.64 24.00
C ASN A 191 12.25 2.13 23.62
N THR A 192 11.81 2.46 22.42
CA THR A 192 11.83 3.83 21.88
C THR A 192 10.44 4.46 21.80
N ASP A 193 9.39 3.70 22.12
CA ASP A 193 7.97 4.11 22.04
C ASP A 193 7.59 4.64 20.63
N THR A 194 8.13 4.00 19.58
CA THR A 194 7.90 4.39 18.19
C THR A 194 7.95 3.18 17.25
N TYR A 195 7.43 3.34 16.04
CA TYR A 195 7.59 2.32 15.00
C TYR A 195 8.96 2.44 14.31
N LEU A 196 9.50 1.32 13.88
CA LEU A 196 10.68 1.28 13.01
C LEU A 196 10.35 1.94 11.66
N VAL A 197 11.38 2.19 10.85
CA VAL A 197 11.18 2.69 9.48
C VAL A 197 10.36 1.66 8.71
N PRO A 198 9.23 2.06 8.09
CA PRO A 198 8.41 1.14 7.32
C PRO A 198 9.13 0.62 6.09
N GLU A 199 8.88 -0.64 5.79
CA GLU A 199 9.40 -1.31 4.59
C GLU A 199 8.24 -1.59 3.63
N ASN A 200 8.43 -1.26 2.34
CA ASN A 200 7.52 -1.67 1.28
C ASN A 200 7.58 -3.20 1.14
N VAL A 201 6.43 -3.88 1.20
CA VAL A 201 6.40 -5.36 1.15
C VAL A 201 6.87 -5.90 -0.20
N GLY A 202 6.82 -5.07 -1.25
CA GLY A 202 7.30 -5.40 -2.58
C GLY A 202 6.32 -6.26 -3.39
N MET A 203 6.81 -6.75 -4.53
CA MET A 203 6.02 -7.60 -5.41
C MET A 203 5.92 -9.03 -4.87
N PRO A 204 4.81 -9.74 -5.11
CA PRO A 204 3.69 -9.39 -6.00
C PRO A 204 2.58 -8.60 -5.31
N PHE A 205 2.70 -8.29 -4.02
CA PHE A 205 1.66 -7.59 -3.27
C PHE A 205 1.47 -6.18 -3.79
N ASN A 206 2.57 -5.43 -3.96
CA ASN A 206 2.58 -4.09 -4.53
C ASN A 206 2.79 -4.09 -6.04
N SER A 207 2.29 -3.04 -6.68
CA SER A 207 2.27 -2.87 -8.13
C SER A 207 2.31 -1.39 -8.52
N PRO A 208 2.40 -1.04 -9.80
CA PRO A 208 2.23 0.35 -10.25
C PRO A 208 0.82 0.95 -10.03
N TYR A 209 -0.13 0.17 -9.53
CA TYR A 209 -1.52 0.56 -9.25
C TYR A 209 -1.74 0.84 -7.75
N ASN A 210 -2.98 0.75 -7.26
CA ASN A 210 -3.25 0.83 -5.83
C ASN A 210 -3.39 -0.57 -5.24
N ASP A 211 -2.62 -0.84 -4.20
CA ASP A 211 -2.59 -2.09 -3.47
C ASP A 211 -2.79 -1.80 -1.97
N TYR A 212 -3.75 -2.46 -1.34
CA TYR A 212 -4.16 -2.09 0.01
C TYR A 212 -4.85 -3.22 0.77
N MET A 213 -5.13 -2.97 2.05
CA MET A 213 -5.81 -3.87 2.97
C MET A 213 -5.17 -5.26 3.03
N TYR A 214 -3.88 -5.29 3.37
CA TYR A 214 -3.15 -6.54 3.59
C TYR A 214 -3.48 -7.09 4.98
N VAL A 215 -3.93 -8.33 5.02
CA VAL A 215 -4.34 -9.02 6.24
C VAL A 215 -3.75 -10.42 6.25
N ILE A 216 -3.23 -10.85 7.40
CA ILE A 216 -2.85 -12.24 7.66
C ILE A 216 -3.80 -12.80 8.71
N ASP A 217 -4.67 -13.66 8.30
CA ASP A 217 -5.51 -14.47 9.19
C ASP A 217 -4.67 -15.66 9.70
N GLU A 218 -3.96 -15.44 10.81
CA GLU A 218 -3.03 -16.41 11.36
C GLU A 218 -3.73 -17.69 11.82
N TYR A 219 -4.99 -17.58 12.24
CA TYR A 219 -5.79 -18.73 12.67
C TYR A 219 -6.08 -19.70 11.51
N ASN A 220 -6.45 -19.17 10.35
CA ASN A 220 -6.73 -19.96 9.16
C ASN A 220 -5.50 -20.17 8.26
N ASN A 221 -4.37 -19.54 8.59
CA ASN A 221 -3.15 -19.49 7.77
C ASN A 221 -3.43 -18.99 6.35
N LEU A 222 -4.18 -17.88 6.24
CA LEU A 222 -4.54 -17.25 4.99
C LEU A 222 -4.14 -15.77 4.99
N GLY A 223 -3.59 -15.34 3.86
CA GLY A 223 -3.35 -13.93 3.60
C GLY A 223 -4.37 -13.36 2.62
N TRP A 224 -4.67 -12.09 2.76
CA TRP A 224 -5.63 -11.34 1.93
C TRP A 224 -5.02 -10.01 1.54
N PHE A 225 -5.18 -9.59 0.31
CA PHE A 225 -4.93 -8.21 -0.09
C PHE A 225 -5.83 -7.80 -1.26
N ALA A 226 -6.04 -6.50 -1.42
CA ALA A 226 -6.82 -5.93 -2.50
C ALA A 226 -5.92 -5.13 -3.45
N SER A 227 -6.24 -5.18 -4.74
CA SER A 227 -5.55 -4.42 -5.78
C SER A 227 -6.51 -3.98 -6.87
N ASP A 228 -6.37 -2.76 -7.35
CA ASP A 228 -7.14 -2.29 -8.51
C ASP A 228 -6.38 -2.46 -9.84
N ARG A 229 -5.23 -3.20 -9.82
CA ARG A 229 -4.46 -3.52 -11.03
C ARG A 229 -5.34 -4.19 -12.09
N TYR A 230 -5.32 -3.62 -13.29
CA TYR A 230 -6.09 -4.11 -14.44
C TYR A 230 -7.61 -4.15 -14.22
N GLN A 231 -8.13 -3.42 -13.23
CA GLN A 231 -9.57 -3.35 -12.97
C GLN A 231 -10.16 -2.02 -13.47
N PRO A 232 -11.47 -1.99 -13.79
CA PRO A 232 -12.22 -0.75 -13.94
C PRO A 232 -12.13 0.10 -12.66
N GLU A 233 -12.32 1.40 -12.76
CA GLU A 233 -12.16 2.38 -11.66
C GLU A 233 -13.02 2.06 -10.43
N ASP A 234 -14.22 1.49 -10.65
CA ASP A 234 -15.18 1.11 -9.60
C ASP A 234 -14.97 -0.31 -9.04
N LYS A 235 -13.98 -1.05 -9.54
CA LYS A 235 -13.71 -2.44 -9.16
C LYS A 235 -12.37 -2.59 -8.48
N VAL A 236 -12.24 -3.69 -7.74
CA VAL A 236 -11.02 -4.15 -7.11
C VAL A 236 -10.98 -5.67 -7.12
N CYS A 237 -9.82 -6.24 -7.33
CA CYS A 237 -9.58 -7.66 -7.16
C CYS A 237 -9.06 -7.94 -5.76
N ILE A 238 -9.66 -8.89 -5.07
CA ILE A 238 -9.17 -9.43 -3.81
C ILE A 238 -8.43 -10.73 -4.11
N TYR A 239 -7.23 -10.84 -3.58
CA TYR A 239 -6.40 -12.04 -3.68
C TYR A 239 -6.34 -12.71 -2.32
N VAL A 240 -6.50 -14.04 -2.33
CA VAL A 240 -6.33 -14.91 -1.15
C VAL A 240 -5.12 -15.79 -1.38
N PHE A 241 -4.20 -15.83 -0.43
CA PHE A 241 -2.95 -16.56 -0.60
C PHE A 241 -2.55 -17.30 0.69
N VAL A 242 -1.62 -18.24 0.55
CA VAL A 242 -0.98 -18.90 1.69
C VAL A 242 0.25 -18.09 2.08
N PRO A 243 0.32 -17.53 3.30
CA PRO A 243 1.51 -16.82 3.75
C PRO A 243 2.73 -17.73 3.80
N ASN A 244 3.90 -17.20 3.42
CA ASN A 244 5.15 -17.90 3.59
C ASN A 244 5.68 -17.72 5.02
N ASP A 245 6.20 -18.76 5.66
CA ASP A 245 6.88 -18.67 6.96
C ASP A 245 8.10 -17.75 6.92
N SER A 246 8.72 -17.65 5.75
CA SER A 246 9.82 -16.74 5.45
C SER A 246 9.75 -16.31 3.99
N LYS A 247 10.16 -15.07 3.69
CA LYS A 247 10.15 -14.54 2.34
C LYS A 247 10.96 -15.44 1.40
N ARG A 248 10.29 -16.01 0.40
CA ARG A 248 10.89 -16.82 -0.66
C ARG A 248 10.93 -15.97 -1.93
N THR A 249 12.11 -15.66 -2.41
CA THR A 249 12.28 -14.86 -3.62
C THR A 249 12.18 -15.76 -4.84
N TYR A 250 11.40 -15.35 -5.82
CA TYR A 250 11.32 -16.03 -7.11
C TYR A 250 12.63 -15.79 -7.88
N ASN A 251 13.32 -16.85 -8.24
CA ASN A 251 14.49 -16.76 -9.10
C ASN A 251 14.05 -16.77 -10.57
N TYR A 252 14.06 -15.60 -11.20
CA TYR A 252 14.00 -15.54 -12.66
C TYR A 252 15.36 -16.01 -13.21
N GLU A 253 15.48 -17.28 -13.55
CA GLU A 253 16.48 -17.68 -14.52
C GLU A 253 16.01 -17.17 -15.90
N ALA A 254 16.76 -16.21 -16.44
CA ALA A 254 16.51 -15.62 -17.75
C ALA A 254 16.76 -16.59 -18.89
#